data_8520e47631984e404d4f269ecf52f27e
#
_entry.id   8520e47631984e404d4f269ecf52f27e
#
_cell.length_a   1.000
_cell.length_b   1.000
_cell.length_c   1.000
_cell.angle_alpha   90.00
_cell.angle_beta   90.00
_cell.angle_gamma   90.00
#
_symmetry.space_group_name_H-M   'P 1'
#
loop_
_entity.id
_entity.type
_entity.pdbx_description
1 polymer ?
#
loop_
_entity_poly.entity_id
_entity_poly.type
_entity_poly.pdbx_seq_one_letter_code
_entity_poly.pdbx_strand_id
1 'polypeptide(L)'
;MNRTVYFADRAVAFTAEAPGGAWYAVAAEACGGISRAKILNFLESHNSVAVVSDDPDRAFAAFAAECTPVEAAGGVVVNDCGEWLMIHRNGRWDLPKGHLECGERIEECAAREVEEETGVAARVVRPLCETLHAYYFPKTARWELKRTHWYELHASGCAGLTPQTEEGIDSAVWCAPREVADNLRDAFPTIRCVAAAMGRN
;
A
#
# COMPACT_ATOMS: atom_id res chain seq x y z
N MET A 1 2.05 -18.10 5.95
CA MET A 1 1.16 -17.18 5.17
C MET A 1 2.02 -16.43 4.17
N ASN A 2 1.60 -16.28 2.91
CA ASN A 2 2.41 -15.53 1.94
C ASN A 2 2.28 -14.03 2.21
N ARG A 3 3.41 -13.33 2.35
CA ARG A 3 3.46 -11.87 2.52
C ARG A 3 4.25 -11.23 1.41
N THR A 4 3.73 -10.14 0.84
CA THR A 4 4.43 -9.35 -0.17
C THR A 4 4.73 -7.96 0.37
N VAL A 5 6.00 -7.58 0.30
CA VAL A 5 6.48 -6.23 0.64
C VAL A 5 6.84 -5.51 -0.65
N TYR A 6 6.34 -4.30 -0.82
CA TYR A 6 6.61 -3.46 -1.98
C TYR A 6 7.73 -2.46 -1.69
N PHE A 7 8.57 -2.22 -2.69
CA PHE A 7 9.63 -1.23 -2.74
C PHE A 7 9.39 -0.37 -3.99
N ALA A 8 8.53 0.62 -3.89
CA ALA A 8 7.95 1.34 -5.02
C ALA A 8 7.29 0.37 -6.02
N ASP A 9 7.84 0.22 -7.23
CA ASP A 9 7.32 -0.68 -8.28
C ASP A 9 7.82 -2.13 -8.17
N ARG A 10 8.72 -2.42 -7.22
CA ARG A 10 9.31 -3.73 -7.02
C ARG A 10 8.63 -4.47 -5.89
N ALA A 11 8.65 -5.80 -5.95
CA ALA A 11 7.96 -6.65 -4.98
C ALA A 11 8.88 -7.74 -4.42
N VAL A 12 8.75 -8.02 -3.13
CA VAL A 12 9.41 -9.13 -2.44
C VAL A 12 8.36 -9.99 -1.77
N ALA A 13 8.20 -11.23 -2.21
CA ALA A 13 7.29 -12.21 -1.61
C ALA A 13 8.05 -13.12 -0.64
N PHE A 14 7.55 -13.28 0.56
CA PHE A 14 7.99 -14.29 1.52
C PHE A 14 7.02 -15.48 1.46
N THR A 15 7.50 -16.63 1.03
CA THR A 15 6.63 -17.75 0.64
C THR A 15 7.31 -19.11 0.85
N ALA A 16 6.51 -20.18 1.01
CA ALA A 16 7.02 -21.54 1.07
C ALA A 16 7.39 -22.10 -0.31
N GLU A 17 6.70 -21.63 -1.36
CA GLU A 17 6.95 -22.06 -2.73
C GLU A 17 7.08 -20.84 -3.65
N ALA A 18 7.96 -20.92 -4.63
CA ALA A 18 8.14 -19.84 -5.58
C ALA A 18 6.83 -19.59 -6.36
N PRO A 19 6.31 -18.34 -6.42
CA PRO A 19 5.17 -18.04 -7.23
C PRO A 19 5.47 -18.28 -8.70
N GLY A 20 4.45 -18.69 -9.47
CA GLY A 20 4.56 -18.76 -10.92
C GLY A 20 4.82 -17.40 -11.57
N GLY A 21 5.43 -17.40 -12.76
CA GLY A 21 5.71 -16.17 -13.53
C GLY A 21 7.13 -15.62 -13.33
N ALA A 22 7.32 -14.31 -13.52
CA ALA A 22 8.63 -13.67 -13.58
C ALA A 22 9.21 -13.31 -12.19
N TRP A 23 9.17 -14.24 -11.24
CA TRP A 23 9.78 -14.07 -9.93
C TRP A 23 11.20 -14.66 -9.91
N TYR A 24 12.15 -13.88 -9.40
CA TYR A 24 13.49 -14.38 -9.08
C TYR A 24 13.46 -15.07 -7.72
N ALA A 25 13.56 -16.40 -7.70
CA ALA A 25 13.48 -17.18 -6.47
C ALA A 25 14.85 -17.27 -5.76
N VAL A 26 14.83 -17.00 -4.46
CA VAL A 26 15.99 -17.07 -3.58
C VAL A 26 15.64 -17.93 -2.38
N ALA A 27 16.39 -19.01 -2.17
CA ALA A 27 16.25 -19.84 -0.98
C ALA A 27 16.89 -19.13 0.22
N ALA A 28 16.09 -18.82 1.25
CA ALA A 28 16.55 -18.07 2.43
C ALA A 28 17.68 -18.82 3.17
N GLU A 29 17.53 -20.13 3.33
CA GLU A 29 18.47 -21.00 4.04
C GLU A 29 19.80 -21.11 3.30
N ALA A 30 19.77 -21.24 1.98
CA ALA A 30 20.98 -21.29 1.13
C ALA A 30 21.76 -19.96 1.16
N CYS A 31 21.11 -18.85 1.44
CA CYS A 31 21.75 -17.55 1.59
C CYS A 31 22.23 -17.25 3.01
N GLY A 32 22.15 -18.22 3.94
CA GLY A 32 22.49 -18.00 5.35
C GLY A 32 21.55 -17.00 6.04
N GLY A 33 20.26 -17.07 5.69
CA GLY A 33 19.20 -16.15 6.13
C GLY A 33 19.05 -14.92 5.24
N ILE A 34 17.93 -14.25 5.43
CA ILE A 34 17.57 -13.03 4.67
C ILE A 34 17.79 -11.79 5.54
N SER A 35 18.35 -10.75 4.94
CA SER A 35 18.47 -9.41 5.51
C SER A 35 17.97 -8.37 4.50
N ARG A 36 17.66 -7.17 4.99
CA ARG A 36 17.29 -6.04 4.12
C ARG A 36 18.36 -5.75 3.07
N ALA A 37 19.64 -5.77 3.46
CA ALA A 37 20.73 -5.51 2.53
C ALA A 37 20.78 -6.53 1.38
N LYS A 38 20.57 -7.82 1.66
CA LYS A 38 20.49 -8.86 0.64
C LYS A 38 19.30 -8.65 -0.29
N ILE A 39 18.14 -8.32 0.26
CA ILE A 39 16.92 -8.01 -0.51
C ILE A 39 17.18 -6.84 -1.47
N LEU A 40 17.75 -5.74 -0.97
CA LEU A 40 18.04 -4.57 -1.80
C LEU A 40 19.00 -4.92 -2.95
N ASN A 41 20.04 -5.71 -2.68
CA ASN A 41 20.97 -6.18 -3.72
C ASN A 41 20.26 -7.02 -4.79
N PHE A 42 19.33 -7.92 -4.43
CA PHE A 42 18.54 -8.67 -5.42
C PHE A 42 17.63 -7.76 -6.24
N LEU A 43 17.05 -6.74 -5.60
CA LEU A 43 16.19 -5.76 -6.27
C LEU A 43 16.93 -4.83 -7.23
N GLU A 44 18.27 -4.73 -7.19
CA GLU A 44 19.03 -3.98 -8.21
C GLU A 44 18.85 -4.57 -9.61
N SER A 45 18.72 -5.90 -9.72
CA SER A 45 18.64 -6.63 -10.98
C SER A 45 17.26 -7.25 -11.26
N HIS A 46 16.36 -7.29 -10.27
CA HIS A 46 15.08 -7.98 -10.39
C HIS A 46 13.94 -7.11 -9.84
N ASN A 47 12.84 -7.02 -10.57
CA ASN A 47 11.64 -6.29 -10.12
C ASN A 47 10.77 -7.09 -9.15
N SER A 48 10.88 -8.42 -9.17
CA SER A 48 10.10 -9.32 -8.33
C SER A 48 11.00 -10.42 -7.77
N VAL A 49 11.15 -10.48 -6.45
CA VAL A 49 11.98 -11.45 -5.73
C VAL A 49 11.10 -12.31 -4.84
N ALA A 50 11.19 -13.63 -4.97
CA ALA A 50 10.55 -14.57 -4.06
C ALA A 50 11.58 -15.12 -3.07
N VAL A 51 11.46 -14.77 -1.81
CA VAL A 51 12.20 -15.37 -0.72
C VAL A 51 11.49 -16.66 -0.32
N VAL A 52 12.01 -17.77 -0.80
CA VAL A 52 11.49 -19.10 -0.53
C VAL A 52 12.14 -19.64 0.75
N SER A 53 11.32 -20.07 1.70
CA SER A 53 11.76 -20.59 3.00
C SER A 53 10.80 -21.63 3.53
N ASP A 54 11.29 -22.61 4.27
CA ASP A 54 10.47 -23.57 5.01
C ASP A 54 9.62 -22.86 6.10
N ASP A 55 10.08 -21.70 6.58
CA ASP A 55 9.35 -20.83 7.49
C ASP A 55 9.32 -19.38 6.95
N PRO A 56 8.38 -19.05 6.05
CA PRO A 56 8.24 -17.71 5.47
C PRO A 56 7.94 -16.61 6.48
N ASP A 57 7.23 -16.95 7.58
CA ASP A 57 6.92 -16.00 8.64
C ASP A 57 8.17 -15.60 9.41
N ARG A 58 9.06 -16.56 9.70
CA ARG A 58 10.36 -16.29 10.31
C ARG A 58 11.27 -15.48 9.38
N ALA A 59 11.30 -15.80 8.10
CA ALA A 59 12.08 -15.05 7.11
C ALA A 59 11.60 -13.60 6.99
N PHE A 60 10.28 -13.38 6.97
CA PHE A 60 9.68 -12.06 7.00
C PHE A 60 10.01 -11.32 8.31
N ALA A 61 9.88 -11.96 9.46
CA ALA A 61 10.18 -11.36 10.76
C ALA A 61 11.64 -10.89 10.87
N ALA A 62 12.58 -11.67 10.34
CA ALA A 62 14.00 -11.30 10.29
C ALA A 62 14.21 -10.02 9.44
N PHE A 63 13.58 -9.92 8.29
CA PHE A 63 13.60 -8.70 7.46
C PHE A 63 12.94 -7.51 8.18
N ALA A 64 11.74 -7.71 8.74
CA ALA A 64 10.96 -6.65 9.39
C ALA A 64 11.68 -6.06 10.60
N ALA A 65 12.45 -6.86 11.33
CA ALA A 65 13.24 -6.41 12.49
C ALA A 65 14.33 -5.38 12.14
N GLU A 66 14.71 -5.27 10.85
CA GLU A 66 15.65 -4.26 10.35
C GLU A 66 14.97 -2.95 9.92
N CYS A 67 13.66 -2.85 10.08
CA CYS A 67 12.85 -1.67 9.70
C CYS A 67 12.10 -1.11 10.91
N THR A 68 11.90 0.20 10.93
CA THR A 68 10.98 0.82 11.88
C THR A 68 9.54 0.54 11.43
N PRO A 69 8.68 -0.05 12.27
CA PRO A 69 7.30 -0.29 11.91
C PRO A 69 6.52 1.02 11.88
N VAL A 70 5.65 1.16 10.88
CA VAL A 70 4.74 2.29 10.71
C VAL A 70 3.36 1.74 10.40
N GLU A 71 2.34 2.18 11.15
CA GLU A 71 0.94 1.87 10.89
C GLU A 71 0.29 3.06 10.17
N ALA A 72 -0.56 2.75 9.21
CA ALA A 72 -1.29 3.71 8.40
C ALA A 72 -2.66 3.15 8.02
N ALA A 73 -3.59 4.03 7.68
CA ALA A 73 -4.87 3.62 7.13
C ALA A 73 -5.32 4.54 6.00
N GLY A 74 -6.22 4.05 5.19
CA GLY A 74 -6.83 4.81 4.09
C GLY A 74 -7.88 3.97 3.37
N GLY A 75 -8.33 4.43 2.22
CA GLY A 75 -9.37 3.66 1.59
C GLY A 75 -9.79 4.03 0.18
N VAL A 76 -10.65 3.16 -0.34
CA VAL A 76 -11.44 3.40 -1.54
C VAL A 76 -12.74 4.06 -1.11
N VAL A 77 -12.90 5.32 -1.40
CA VAL A 77 -14.15 6.05 -1.14
C VAL A 77 -15.04 5.96 -2.36
N VAL A 78 -16.25 5.46 -2.16
CA VAL A 78 -17.26 5.34 -3.22
C VAL A 78 -18.40 6.30 -2.91
N ASN A 79 -18.84 7.11 -3.87
CA ASN A 79 -19.97 8.01 -3.73
C ASN A 79 -21.30 7.37 -4.19
N ASP A 80 -22.42 8.09 -4.03
CA ASP A 80 -23.76 7.63 -4.43
C ASP A 80 -23.88 7.34 -5.96
N CYS A 81 -22.98 7.87 -6.79
CA CYS A 81 -22.94 7.60 -8.21
C CYS A 81 -22.06 6.38 -8.58
N GLY A 82 -21.42 5.73 -7.59
CA GLY A 82 -20.50 4.61 -7.81
C GLY A 82 -19.13 5.04 -8.32
N GLU A 83 -18.78 6.32 -8.20
CA GLU A 83 -17.46 6.83 -8.55
C GLU A 83 -16.49 6.67 -7.38
N TRP A 84 -15.21 6.46 -7.70
CA TRP A 84 -14.14 6.37 -6.71
C TRP A 84 -13.42 7.69 -6.56
N LEU A 85 -13.15 8.07 -5.32
CA LEU A 85 -12.24 9.17 -5.03
C LEU A 85 -10.80 8.70 -5.21
N MET A 86 -10.10 9.30 -6.16
CA MET A 86 -8.68 9.08 -6.39
C MET A 86 -7.91 10.38 -6.20
N ILE A 87 -6.68 10.27 -5.75
CA ILE A 87 -5.75 11.39 -5.65
C ILE A 87 -4.60 11.21 -6.65
N HIS A 88 -4.08 12.33 -7.17
CA HIS A 88 -2.83 12.34 -7.91
C HIS A 88 -1.74 12.93 -7.02
N ARG A 89 -0.70 12.13 -6.73
CA ARG A 89 0.34 12.47 -5.78
C ARG A 89 1.71 12.11 -6.34
N ASN A 90 2.65 13.07 -6.34
CA ASN A 90 4.01 12.85 -6.84
C ASN A 90 4.06 12.24 -8.25
N GLY A 91 3.18 12.70 -9.15
CA GLY A 91 3.13 12.25 -10.54
C GLY A 91 2.45 10.91 -10.77
N ARG A 92 1.72 10.34 -9.79
CA ARG A 92 1.03 9.04 -9.90
C ARG A 92 -0.35 9.06 -9.27
N TRP A 93 -1.22 8.21 -9.77
CA TRP A 93 -2.51 7.94 -9.14
C TRP A 93 -2.36 7.12 -7.87
N ASP A 94 -3.06 7.54 -6.84
CA ASP A 94 -3.03 6.96 -5.50
C ASP A 94 -4.43 7.00 -4.86
N LEU A 95 -4.57 6.44 -3.67
CA LEU A 95 -5.76 6.52 -2.82
C LEU A 95 -5.41 7.26 -1.53
N PRO A 96 -6.34 8.03 -0.95
CA PRO A 96 -6.09 8.78 0.27
C PRO A 96 -5.75 7.86 1.44
N LYS A 97 -4.69 8.21 2.19
CA LYS A 97 -4.13 7.42 3.30
C LYS A 97 -3.06 8.18 4.06
N GLY A 98 -2.98 7.95 5.34
CA GLY A 98 -1.86 8.49 6.12
C GLY A 98 -1.60 7.73 7.42
N HIS A 99 -0.79 8.32 8.28
CA HIS A 99 -0.28 7.65 9.46
C HIS A 99 -1.29 7.58 10.60
N LEU A 100 -1.31 6.44 11.30
CA LEU A 100 -2.07 6.28 12.53
C LEU A 100 -1.51 7.20 13.62
N GLU A 101 -2.38 8.00 14.24
CA GLU A 101 -2.04 8.85 15.36
C GLU A 101 -2.13 8.11 16.71
N CYS A 102 -1.47 8.67 17.72
CA CYS A 102 -1.45 8.07 19.05
C CYS A 102 -2.84 8.05 19.70
N GLY A 103 -3.31 6.85 20.03
CA GLY A 103 -4.63 6.67 20.66
C GLY A 103 -5.81 6.60 19.70
N GLU A 104 -5.57 6.77 18.40
CA GLU A 104 -6.57 6.68 17.36
C GLU A 104 -6.87 5.22 16.99
N ARG A 105 -8.12 4.91 16.66
CA ARG A 105 -8.49 3.62 16.08
C ARG A 105 -8.18 3.62 14.59
N ILE A 106 -7.83 2.46 14.06
CA ILE A 106 -7.37 2.34 12.67
C ILE A 106 -8.46 2.74 11.65
N GLU A 107 -9.72 2.49 11.95
CA GLU A 107 -10.87 2.92 11.11
C GLU A 107 -11.09 4.44 11.16
N GLU A 108 -10.85 5.05 12.32
CA GLU A 108 -10.92 6.51 12.51
C GLU A 108 -9.81 7.20 11.71
N CYS A 109 -8.60 6.65 11.74
CA CYS A 109 -7.49 7.08 10.91
C CYS A 109 -7.86 7.07 9.42
N ALA A 110 -8.46 5.99 8.91
CA ALA A 110 -8.85 5.92 7.50
C ALA A 110 -9.83 7.03 7.10
N ALA A 111 -10.82 7.32 7.94
CA ALA A 111 -11.80 8.37 7.66
C ALA A 111 -11.20 9.77 7.77
N ARG A 112 -10.37 10.03 8.80
CA ARG A 112 -9.67 11.31 9.01
C ARG A 112 -8.74 11.62 7.84
N GLU A 113 -7.91 10.66 7.41
CA GLU A 113 -6.97 10.86 6.32
C GLU A 113 -7.67 11.15 4.98
N VAL A 114 -8.81 10.48 4.72
CA VAL A 114 -9.65 10.80 3.57
C VAL A 114 -10.11 12.27 3.63
N GLU A 115 -10.60 12.71 4.78
CA GLU A 115 -11.09 14.09 4.94
C GLU A 115 -9.95 15.11 4.85
N GLU A 116 -8.79 14.86 5.48
CA GLU A 116 -7.63 15.75 5.45
C GLU A 116 -7.03 15.88 4.04
N GLU A 117 -6.84 14.76 3.34
CA GLU A 117 -6.20 14.76 2.02
C GLU A 117 -7.12 15.26 0.89
N THR A 118 -8.46 15.20 1.08
CA THR A 118 -9.41 15.45 -0.03
C THR A 118 -10.57 16.40 0.29
N GLY A 119 -10.78 16.73 1.57
CA GLY A 119 -11.93 17.52 2.04
C GLY A 119 -13.26 16.72 2.08
N VAL A 120 -13.23 15.40 1.87
CA VAL A 120 -14.43 14.56 1.81
C VAL A 120 -14.66 13.83 3.13
N ALA A 121 -15.74 14.14 3.82
CA ALA A 121 -16.19 13.33 4.95
C ALA A 121 -16.80 12.00 4.46
N ALA A 122 -16.21 10.90 4.88
CA ALA A 122 -16.62 9.55 4.49
C ALA A 122 -16.75 8.62 5.71
N ARG A 123 -17.67 7.66 5.66
CA ARG A 123 -17.84 6.63 6.69
C ARG A 123 -17.25 5.30 6.23
N VAL A 124 -16.58 4.61 7.13
CA VAL A 124 -16.08 3.25 6.88
C VAL A 124 -17.25 2.27 6.71
N VAL A 125 -17.15 1.44 5.67
CA VAL A 125 -18.14 0.39 5.34
C VAL A 125 -17.61 -0.97 5.77
N ARG A 126 -16.42 -1.36 5.31
CA ARG A 126 -15.78 -2.64 5.61
C ARG A 126 -14.26 -2.61 5.39
N PRO A 127 -13.51 -3.50 6.04
CA PRO A 127 -12.10 -3.69 5.69
C PRO A 127 -11.97 -4.36 4.31
N LEU A 128 -10.89 -4.03 3.59
CA LEU A 128 -10.56 -4.61 2.29
C LEU A 128 -9.33 -5.53 2.36
N CYS A 129 -8.18 -4.96 2.66
CA CYS A 129 -6.90 -5.67 2.71
C CYS A 129 -5.86 -4.85 3.46
N GLU A 130 -4.68 -5.46 3.64
CA GLU A 130 -3.48 -4.76 4.09
C GLU A 130 -2.43 -4.79 2.99
N THR A 131 -1.60 -3.73 2.91
CA THR A 131 -0.41 -3.70 2.07
C THR A 131 0.82 -3.35 2.89
N LEU A 132 1.98 -3.89 2.51
CA LEU A 132 3.27 -3.63 3.15
C LEU A 132 4.17 -2.89 2.16
N HIS A 133 4.71 -1.75 2.58
CA HIS A 133 5.63 -0.94 1.79
C HIS A 133 6.88 -0.62 2.61
N ALA A 134 8.05 -1.00 2.09
CA ALA A 134 9.33 -0.66 2.70
C ALA A 134 10.01 0.47 1.91
N TYR A 135 10.49 1.49 2.63
CA TYR A 135 11.17 2.65 2.05
C TYR A 135 12.18 3.24 3.02
N TYR A 136 13.17 3.93 2.46
CA TYR A 136 14.09 4.72 3.25
C TYR A 136 13.50 6.11 3.51
N PHE A 137 13.40 6.50 4.79
CA PHE A 137 12.88 7.80 5.17
C PHE A 137 14.04 8.76 5.52
N PRO A 138 14.35 9.73 4.65
CA PRO A 138 15.54 10.58 4.81
C PRO A 138 15.54 11.41 6.09
N LYS A 139 14.37 11.87 6.55
CA LYS A 139 14.26 12.72 7.75
C LYS A 139 14.74 12.00 9.02
N THR A 140 14.54 10.70 9.13
CA THR A 140 14.97 9.88 10.27
C THR A 140 16.22 9.07 9.99
N ALA A 141 16.68 9.05 8.72
CA ALA A 141 17.75 8.19 8.21
C ALA A 141 17.51 6.68 8.51
N ARG A 142 16.26 6.24 8.44
CA ARG A 142 15.86 4.86 8.74
C ARG A 142 15.06 4.25 7.61
N TRP A 143 15.13 2.93 7.52
CA TRP A 143 14.19 2.14 6.74
C TRP A 143 12.93 1.96 7.55
N GLU A 144 11.80 2.23 6.91
CA GLU A 144 10.48 2.05 7.48
C GLU A 144 9.74 0.94 6.74
N LEU A 145 8.98 0.15 7.50
CA LEU A 145 8.04 -0.84 6.98
C LEU A 145 6.63 -0.37 7.34
N LYS A 146 5.97 0.25 6.38
CA LYS A 146 4.62 0.77 6.53
C LYS A 146 3.61 -0.31 6.20
N ARG A 147 2.75 -0.63 7.16
CA ARG A 147 1.53 -1.41 6.98
C ARG A 147 0.39 -0.44 6.79
N THR A 148 -0.30 -0.52 5.67
CA THR A 148 -1.49 0.28 5.42
C THR A 148 -2.71 -0.61 5.45
N HIS A 149 -3.65 -0.29 6.35
CA HIS A 149 -4.96 -0.92 6.46
C HIS A 149 -5.93 -0.21 5.53
N TRP A 150 -6.49 -0.93 4.58
CA TRP A 150 -7.36 -0.38 3.56
C TRP A 150 -8.80 -0.73 3.82
N TYR A 151 -9.65 0.27 3.67
CA TYR A 151 -11.10 0.16 3.87
C TYR A 151 -11.86 0.59 2.64
N GLU A 152 -13.06 0.05 2.48
CA GLU A 152 -14.10 0.66 1.67
C GLU A 152 -14.79 1.72 2.52
N LEU A 153 -14.89 2.94 1.98
CA LEU A 153 -15.60 4.04 2.60
C LEU A 153 -16.71 4.53 1.66
N HIS A 154 -17.73 5.13 2.23
CA HIS A 154 -18.82 5.74 1.49
C HIS A 154 -18.95 7.23 1.81
N ALA A 155 -19.04 8.04 0.77
CA ALA A 155 -19.35 9.47 0.87
C ALA A 155 -20.69 9.78 0.21
N SER A 156 -21.53 10.59 0.85
CA SER A 156 -22.79 11.02 0.29
C SER A 156 -22.61 12.16 -0.69
N GLY A 157 -23.19 12.01 -1.89
CA GLY A 157 -23.11 13.03 -2.95
C GLY A 157 -21.73 13.16 -3.60
N CYS A 158 -21.59 14.21 -4.40
CA CYS A 158 -20.33 14.57 -5.07
C CYS A 158 -19.82 15.87 -4.44
N ALA A 159 -19.30 15.81 -3.21
CA ALA A 159 -18.76 16.98 -2.52
C ALA A 159 -17.62 17.64 -3.30
N GLY A 160 -17.46 18.94 -3.16
CA GLY A 160 -16.31 19.67 -3.69
C GLY A 160 -15.02 19.13 -3.07
N LEU A 161 -13.99 18.93 -3.88
CA LEU A 161 -12.73 18.34 -3.49
C LEU A 161 -11.70 19.43 -3.14
N THR A 162 -10.96 19.23 -2.07
CA THR A 162 -9.90 20.14 -1.63
C THR A 162 -8.63 19.31 -1.38
N PRO A 163 -7.75 19.16 -2.39
CA PRO A 163 -6.53 18.38 -2.23
C PRO A 163 -5.56 19.07 -1.26
N GLN A 164 -4.94 18.28 -0.37
CA GLN A 164 -3.94 18.74 0.58
C GLN A 164 -2.58 18.87 -0.12
N THR A 165 -2.29 20.04 -0.65
CA THR A 165 -1.09 20.31 -1.47
C THR A 165 0.23 20.18 -0.70
N GLU A 166 0.22 20.41 0.61
CA GLU A 166 1.37 20.28 1.51
C GLU A 166 1.93 18.86 1.56
N GLU A 167 1.09 17.87 1.27
CA GLU A 167 1.47 16.46 1.19
C GLU A 167 1.83 16.00 -0.24
N GLY A 168 1.96 16.94 -1.18
CA GLY A 168 2.29 16.66 -2.58
C GLY A 168 1.13 16.08 -3.38
N ILE A 169 -0.11 16.31 -2.92
CA ILE A 169 -1.33 15.93 -3.65
C ILE A 169 -1.67 17.06 -4.62
N ASP A 170 -1.49 16.78 -5.91
CA ASP A 170 -1.73 17.76 -6.98
C ASP A 170 -3.22 17.90 -7.29
N SER A 171 -3.97 16.81 -7.17
CA SER A 171 -5.41 16.80 -7.42
C SER A 171 -6.13 15.65 -6.69
N ALA A 172 -7.40 15.86 -6.40
CA ALA A 172 -8.36 14.84 -5.98
C ALA A 172 -9.53 14.86 -6.97
N VAL A 173 -9.98 13.68 -7.40
CA VAL A 173 -10.98 13.56 -8.48
C VAL A 173 -11.93 12.40 -8.19
N TRP A 174 -13.23 12.61 -8.46
CA TRP A 174 -14.19 11.52 -8.57
C TRP A 174 -14.05 10.87 -9.93
N CYS A 175 -13.73 9.59 -9.96
CA CYS A 175 -13.44 8.80 -11.15
C CYS A 175 -14.55 7.76 -11.39
N ALA A 176 -15.15 7.78 -12.56
CA ALA A 176 -16.04 6.71 -12.99
C ALA A 176 -15.26 5.39 -13.15
N PRO A 177 -15.92 4.20 -13.09
CA PRO A 177 -15.23 2.90 -13.12
C PRO A 177 -14.23 2.72 -14.29
N ARG A 178 -14.52 3.30 -15.45
CA ARG A 178 -13.61 3.24 -16.60
C ARG A 178 -12.35 4.08 -16.37
N GLU A 179 -12.51 5.26 -15.81
CA GLU A 179 -11.39 6.16 -15.50
C GLU A 179 -10.50 5.56 -14.41
N VAL A 180 -11.12 4.92 -13.38
CA VAL A 180 -10.38 4.14 -12.36
C VAL A 180 -9.50 3.08 -13.03
N ALA A 181 -10.05 2.29 -13.98
CA ALA A 181 -9.28 1.26 -14.67
C ALA A 181 -8.10 1.83 -15.47
N ASP A 182 -8.26 3.00 -16.07
CA ASP A 182 -7.19 3.69 -16.79
C ASP A 182 -6.13 4.24 -15.82
N ASN A 183 -6.54 4.90 -14.74
CA ASN A 183 -5.67 5.48 -13.71
C ASN A 183 -4.84 4.41 -12.98
N LEU A 184 -5.42 3.23 -12.74
CA LEU A 184 -4.72 2.10 -12.11
C LEU A 184 -3.52 1.59 -12.91
N ARG A 185 -3.42 1.85 -14.20
CA ARG A 185 -2.25 1.48 -15.02
C ARG A 185 -1.01 2.23 -14.58
N ASP A 186 -1.19 3.48 -14.13
CA ASP A 186 -0.10 4.35 -13.66
C ASP A 186 -0.04 4.46 -12.13
N ALA A 187 -0.82 3.66 -11.41
CA ALA A 187 -0.79 3.59 -9.95
C ALA A 187 0.32 2.66 -9.44
N PHE A 188 0.70 2.81 -8.18
CA PHE A 188 1.61 1.88 -7.51
C PHE A 188 1.02 0.46 -7.43
N PRO A 189 1.85 -0.59 -7.40
CA PRO A 189 1.38 -1.98 -7.25
C PRO A 189 0.50 -2.19 -6.03
N THR A 190 0.76 -1.50 -4.91
CA THR A 190 -0.07 -1.53 -3.70
C THR A 190 -1.50 -1.09 -3.99
N ILE A 191 -1.69 -0.02 -4.75
CA ILE A 191 -3.02 0.50 -5.11
C ILE A 191 -3.77 -0.47 -6.02
N ARG A 192 -3.08 -1.12 -6.95
CA ARG A 192 -3.67 -2.19 -7.76
C ARG A 192 -4.13 -3.39 -6.91
N CYS A 193 -3.39 -3.74 -5.84
CA CYS A 193 -3.82 -4.76 -4.89
C CYS A 193 -5.11 -4.36 -4.15
N VAL A 194 -5.23 -3.09 -3.73
CA VAL A 194 -6.44 -2.57 -3.08
C VAL A 194 -7.63 -2.62 -4.04
N ALA A 195 -7.45 -2.17 -5.28
CA ALA A 195 -8.49 -2.22 -6.30
C ALA A 195 -8.95 -3.67 -6.58
N ALA A 196 -8.02 -4.62 -6.63
CA ALA A 196 -8.36 -6.04 -6.77
C ALA A 196 -9.12 -6.59 -5.56
N ALA A 197 -8.91 -6.05 -4.35
CA ALA A 197 -9.65 -6.44 -3.15
C ALA A 197 -11.09 -5.91 -3.16
N MET A 198 -11.36 -4.75 -3.78
CA MET A 198 -12.71 -4.22 -3.98
C MET A 198 -13.59 -5.14 -4.82
N GLY A 199 -13.04 -5.80 -5.83
CA GLY A 199 -13.77 -6.72 -6.72
C GLY A 199 -13.99 -8.13 -6.17
N ARG A 200 -13.50 -8.44 -4.97
CA ARG A 200 -13.67 -9.74 -4.31
C ARG A 200 -14.84 -9.66 -3.31
N ASN A 201 -16.04 -9.89 -3.80
CA ASN A 201 -17.24 -10.14 -2.98
C ASN A 201 -17.55 -11.63 -2.92
#